data_44dd46363ac205e9c25f6cf59f826997
#
_entry.id   44dd46363ac205e9c25f6cf59f826997
#
_cell.length_a   1.000
_cell.length_b   1.000
_cell.length_c   1.000
_cell.angle_alpha   90.00
_cell.angle_beta   90.00
_cell.angle_gamma   90.00
#
_symmetry.space_group_name_H-M   'P 1'
#
loop_
_entity.id
_entity.type
_entity.pdbx_description
1 polymer ?
#
loop_
_entity_poly.entity_id
_entity_poly.type
_entity_poly.pdbx_seq_one_letter_code
_entity_poly.pdbx_strand_id
1 'polypeptide(L)'
;MALLAPAGAASAQIAVSANDGKARPAWQPDAPRTRDSITVLDLGGGRVRALATLPVPASVVGPPSGVALTRDSRHAVVAAGQALDPSGALVSADSVSVIDLSRPAAPRVAQSLRAGAGAAGVAINPAGTLVLVANMDADSVSVFALAKGRLTSRATLTLAPKSRPVDVGFTPDGRTAYVVAQGSDRLIRLAVAGDQVRPAGGDIAIGAQPYSLTIRPQGDMAYVSHLGGRAPSAVRGPKPGAIGIVDLRAGRMVGQVDTGITPEHVGLSPRGRYLAAVVQNGSTLAADAPAYRDHGLLIVYRVAGAALVPVAEAPTGRWCQGAAWRADETRIVVQCSAAKQLEAFGFDGRTLTPDRASLIQLDARPGAIATARQN
;
A
#
# COMPACT_ATOMS: atom_id res chain seq x y z
N MET A 1 -44.15 25.05 10.89
CA MET A 1 -43.31 23.95 11.39
C MET A 1 -42.58 23.36 10.19
N ALA A 2 -41.32 23.70 10.02
CA ALA A 2 -40.45 23.07 8.98
C ALA A 2 -39.93 21.78 9.57
N LEU A 3 -40.28 20.66 8.96
CA LEU A 3 -39.70 19.34 9.26
C LEU A 3 -38.24 19.34 8.80
N LEU A 4 -37.30 19.36 9.73
CA LEU A 4 -35.90 19.04 9.48
C LEU A 4 -35.84 17.58 9.02
N ALA A 5 -35.47 17.34 7.74
CA ALA A 5 -35.12 16.03 7.26
C ALA A 5 -33.95 15.49 8.10
N PRO A 6 -33.95 14.21 8.52
CA PRO A 6 -32.83 13.66 9.24
C PRO A 6 -31.60 13.71 8.34
N ALA A 7 -30.50 14.27 8.85
CA ALA A 7 -29.20 14.20 8.20
C ALA A 7 -28.89 12.72 7.93
N GLY A 8 -28.88 12.34 6.65
CA GLY A 8 -28.59 10.98 6.24
C GLY A 8 -27.29 10.52 6.91
N ALA A 9 -27.32 9.37 7.60
CA ALA A 9 -26.15 8.79 8.19
C ALA A 9 -25.10 8.62 7.07
N ALA A 10 -23.97 9.32 7.19
CA ALA A 10 -22.87 9.16 6.24
C ALA A 10 -22.53 7.67 6.16
N SER A 11 -22.62 7.09 4.98
CA SER A 11 -22.32 5.67 4.80
C SER A 11 -20.89 5.41 5.25
N ALA A 12 -20.68 4.33 6.00
CA ALA A 12 -19.35 3.95 6.47
C ALA A 12 -18.41 3.76 5.26
N GLN A 13 -17.28 4.46 5.26
CA GLN A 13 -16.21 4.19 4.31
C GLN A 13 -15.24 3.22 4.95
N ILE A 14 -15.22 1.99 4.48
CA ILE A 14 -14.38 0.93 5.03
C ILE A 14 -12.96 1.05 4.52
N ALA A 15 -12.00 0.96 5.46
CA ALA A 15 -10.60 0.67 5.19
C ALA A 15 -10.17 -0.57 5.98
N VAL A 16 -9.11 -1.22 5.51
CA VAL A 16 -8.49 -2.35 6.21
C VAL A 16 -7.00 -2.07 6.35
N SER A 17 -6.52 -2.12 7.60
CA SER A 17 -5.11 -2.09 7.96
C SER A 17 -4.65 -3.52 8.25
N ALA A 18 -3.64 -4.01 7.54
CA ALA A 18 -2.95 -5.26 7.86
C ALA A 18 -1.77 -4.96 8.79
N ASN A 19 -1.65 -5.74 9.87
CA ASN A 19 -0.76 -5.43 10.98
C ASN A 19 0.13 -6.65 11.28
N ASP A 20 1.44 -6.46 11.19
CA ASP A 20 2.48 -7.47 11.41
C ASP A 20 2.84 -7.53 12.91
N GLY A 21 2.55 -8.64 13.55
CA GLY A 21 2.87 -8.88 14.96
C GLY A 21 4.26 -9.42 15.21
N LYS A 22 4.95 -9.90 14.17
CA LYS A 22 6.24 -10.59 14.26
C LYS A 22 7.44 -9.68 13.94
N ALA A 23 7.24 -8.60 13.19
CA ALA A 23 8.30 -7.67 12.79
C ALA A 23 8.89 -6.94 13.97
N ARG A 24 10.21 -6.81 13.97
CA ARG A 24 11.00 -6.07 14.98
C ARG A 24 11.85 -5.04 14.27
N PRO A 25 11.81 -3.77 14.68
CA PRO A 25 12.70 -2.78 14.12
C PRO A 25 14.14 -3.02 14.61
N ALA A 26 15.11 -2.67 13.79
CA ALA A 26 16.52 -2.88 14.11
C ALA A 26 16.98 -2.22 15.43
N TRP A 27 16.33 -1.11 15.82
CA TRP A 27 16.60 -0.41 17.08
C TRP A 27 15.84 -0.98 18.29
N GLN A 28 15.02 -2.01 18.11
CA GLN A 28 14.32 -2.76 19.15
C GLN A 28 14.28 -4.26 18.78
N PRO A 29 15.43 -4.93 18.70
CA PRO A 29 15.51 -6.33 18.27
C PRO A 29 14.79 -7.29 19.22
N ASP A 30 14.65 -6.90 20.49
CA ASP A 30 13.99 -7.69 21.55
C ASP A 30 12.54 -7.28 21.80
N ALA A 31 11.97 -6.40 20.97
CA ALA A 31 10.57 -6.00 21.11
C ALA A 31 9.66 -7.24 21.14
N PRO A 32 8.66 -7.29 22.04
CA PRO A 32 7.76 -8.44 22.12
C PRO A 32 6.98 -8.60 20.82
N ARG A 33 6.90 -9.84 20.34
CA ARG A 33 6.04 -10.19 19.22
C ARG A 33 4.60 -10.35 19.69
N THR A 34 3.69 -10.03 18.79
CA THR A 34 2.25 -10.22 18.97
C THR A 34 1.71 -11.10 17.83
N ARG A 35 0.39 -11.23 17.73
CA ARG A 35 -0.23 -11.92 16.60
C ARG A 35 -0.42 -10.97 15.43
N ASP A 36 -0.21 -11.47 14.23
CA ASP A 36 -0.63 -10.77 13.02
C ASP A 36 -2.14 -10.57 13.03
N SER A 37 -2.60 -9.46 12.49
CA SER A 37 -4.03 -9.13 12.44
C SER A 37 -4.35 -8.21 11.28
N ILE A 38 -5.65 -8.08 11.00
CA ILE A 38 -6.19 -6.92 10.30
C ILE A 38 -7.04 -6.10 11.28
N THR A 39 -7.10 -4.80 11.05
CA THR A 39 -8.06 -3.90 11.71
C THR A 39 -8.96 -3.28 10.65
N VAL A 40 -10.27 -3.47 10.81
CA VAL A 40 -11.29 -2.84 9.96
C VAL A 40 -11.61 -1.47 10.53
N LEU A 41 -11.58 -0.46 9.66
CA LEU A 41 -11.74 0.95 10.02
C LEU A 41 -12.97 1.55 9.35
N ASP A 42 -13.62 2.49 10.02
CA ASP A 42 -14.59 3.41 9.44
C ASP A 42 -13.95 4.80 9.30
N LEU A 43 -13.82 5.26 8.06
CA LEU A 43 -13.32 6.60 7.72
C LEU A 43 -14.47 7.59 7.47
N GLY A 44 -15.73 7.13 7.38
CA GLY A 44 -16.88 7.93 6.93
C GLY A 44 -17.40 8.96 7.92
N GLY A 45 -17.16 8.75 9.21
CA GLY A 45 -17.66 9.63 10.28
C GLY A 45 -16.80 10.88 10.52
N GLY A 46 -17.16 11.65 11.55
CA GLY A 46 -16.37 12.79 12.03
C GLY A 46 -14.99 12.40 12.54
N ARG A 47 -14.81 11.15 12.95
CA ARG A 47 -13.54 10.57 13.42
C ARG A 47 -13.28 9.23 12.77
N VAL A 48 -12.00 8.87 12.61
CA VAL A 48 -11.60 7.50 12.24
C VAL A 48 -11.84 6.58 13.43
N ARG A 49 -12.43 5.42 13.20
CA ARG A 49 -12.73 4.44 14.25
C ARG A 49 -12.32 3.04 13.81
N ALA A 50 -11.73 2.28 14.73
CA ALA A 50 -11.61 0.84 14.58
C ALA A 50 -12.97 0.19 14.84
N LEU A 51 -13.44 -0.64 13.91
CA LEU A 51 -14.69 -1.39 14.04
C LEU A 51 -14.46 -2.77 14.61
N ALA A 52 -13.38 -3.43 14.18
CA ALA A 52 -13.01 -4.77 14.61
C ALA A 52 -11.56 -5.08 14.29
N THR A 53 -10.98 -6.01 15.05
CA THR A 53 -9.68 -6.62 14.75
C THR A 53 -9.86 -8.12 14.60
N LEU A 54 -9.22 -8.72 13.58
CA LEU A 54 -9.30 -10.15 13.27
C LEU A 54 -7.87 -10.71 13.11
N PRO A 55 -7.50 -11.82 13.78
CA PRO A 55 -6.24 -12.52 13.53
C PRO A 55 -6.16 -13.02 12.08
N VAL A 56 -5.18 -12.54 11.33
CA VAL A 56 -4.92 -12.88 9.92
C VAL A 56 -3.42 -12.74 9.68
N PRO A 57 -2.77 -13.66 8.97
CA PRO A 57 -1.40 -13.47 8.54
C PRO A 57 -1.22 -12.13 7.82
N ALA A 58 -0.25 -11.34 8.23
CA ALA A 58 0.10 -10.04 7.66
C ALA A 58 1.62 -9.85 7.66
N SER A 59 2.14 -8.93 6.87
CA SER A 59 3.56 -8.67 6.80
C SER A 59 3.81 -7.19 6.52
N VAL A 60 4.83 -6.62 7.14
CA VAL A 60 5.34 -5.27 6.87
C VAL A 60 6.36 -5.27 5.73
N VAL A 61 6.73 -6.43 5.22
CA VAL A 61 7.68 -6.58 4.12
C VAL A 61 7.03 -6.26 2.78
N GLY A 62 7.73 -5.49 1.98
CA GLY A 62 7.20 -4.96 0.73
C GLY A 62 6.53 -3.60 0.92
N PRO A 63 6.02 -2.98 -0.16
CA PRO A 63 5.25 -1.75 -0.06
C PRO A 63 3.93 -1.98 0.67
N PRO A 64 3.29 -0.92 1.18
CA PRO A 64 2.05 -1.03 1.96
C PRO A 64 0.81 -1.35 1.12
N SER A 65 0.97 -2.14 0.07
CA SER A 65 -0.04 -2.61 -0.88
C SER A 65 -0.44 -4.08 -0.68
N GLY A 66 -0.04 -4.70 0.43
CA GLY A 66 -0.41 -6.10 0.77
C GLY A 66 -1.89 -6.31 1.08
N VAL A 67 -2.75 -5.30 0.89
CA VAL A 67 -4.21 -5.36 1.07
C VAL A 67 -4.90 -4.71 -0.12
N ALA A 68 -5.96 -5.36 -0.61
CA ALA A 68 -6.88 -4.76 -1.59
C ALA A 68 -8.33 -5.06 -1.22
N LEU A 69 -9.25 -4.11 -1.43
CA LEU A 69 -10.69 -4.28 -1.18
C LEU A 69 -11.44 -4.38 -2.50
N THR A 70 -12.51 -5.19 -2.51
CA THR A 70 -13.51 -5.15 -3.58
C THR A 70 -14.22 -3.80 -3.61
N ARG A 71 -14.68 -3.38 -4.79
CA ARG A 71 -15.33 -2.07 -4.99
C ARG A 71 -16.53 -1.83 -4.06
N ASP A 72 -17.28 -2.88 -3.74
CA ASP A 72 -18.41 -2.86 -2.83
C ASP A 72 -18.00 -2.89 -1.34
N SER A 73 -16.69 -2.89 -1.04
CA SER A 73 -16.10 -3.02 0.29
C SER A 73 -16.55 -4.27 1.07
N ARG A 74 -17.10 -5.28 0.40
CA ARG A 74 -17.60 -6.51 1.08
C ARG A 74 -16.54 -7.57 1.29
N HIS A 75 -15.41 -7.46 0.59
CA HIS A 75 -14.28 -8.39 0.75
C HIS A 75 -12.96 -7.64 0.70
N ALA A 76 -11.99 -8.15 1.44
CA ALA A 76 -10.59 -7.76 1.30
C ALA A 76 -9.74 -9.00 0.99
N VAL A 77 -8.68 -8.78 0.21
CA VAL A 77 -7.62 -9.76 -0.02
C VAL A 77 -6.37 -9.26 0.69
N VAL A 78 -5.76 -10.09 1.52
CA VAL A 78 -4.58 -9.78 2.34
C VAL A 78 -3.47 -10.76 2.00
N ALA A 79 -2.30 -10.26 1.64
CA ALA A 79 -1.09 -11.05 1.43
C ALA A 79 -0.13 -10.92 2.62
N ALA A 80 0.62 -11.98 2.89
CA ALA A 80 1.67 -12.00 3.89
C ALA A 80 2.90 -12.73 3.37
N GLY A 81 3.97 -11.98 3.10
CA GLY A 81 5.22 -12.47 2.50
C GLY A 81 6.22 -13.02 3.52
N GLN A 82 5.95 -12.94 4.82
CA GLN A 82 6.80 -13.48 5.87
C GLN A 82 5.98 -14.21 6.94
N ALA A 83 6.58 -15.24 7.51
CA ALA A 83 6.07 -15.98 8.66
C ALA A 83 7.21 -16.27 9.66
N LEU A 84 6.87 -16.83 10.81
CA LEU A 84 7.84 -17.41 11.72
C LEU A 84 7.89 -18.92 11.48
N ASP A 85 9.08 -19.48 11.39
CA ASP A 85 9.28 -20.92 11.44
C ASP A 85 9.17 -21.45 12.88
N PRO A 86 9.24 -22.78 13.11
CA PRO A 86 9.16 -23.36 14.45
C PRO A 86 10.29 -22.90 15.40
N SER A 87 11.41 -22.42 14.88
CA SER A 87 12.51 -21.84 15.69
C SER A 87 12.27 -20.38 16.07
N GLY A 88 11.24 -19.75 15.50
CA GLY A 88 10.96 -18.32 15.65
C GLY A 88 11.76 -17.42 14.70
N ALA A 89 12.42 -17.97 13.70
CA ALA A 89 13.09 -17.19 12.66
C ALA A 89 12.07 -16.68 11.62
N LEU A 90 12.33 -15.48 11.06
CA LEU A 90 11.55 -14.96 9.95
C LEU A 90 11.92 -15.68 8.67
N VAL A 91 10.93 -16.26 8.01
CA VAL A 91 11.09 -16.96 6.73
C VAL A 91 10.12 -16.39 5.69
N SER A 92 10.45 -16.60 4.41
CA SER A 92 9.55 -16.25 3.30
C SER A 92 8.23 -17.03 3.41
N ALA A 93 7.12 -16.35 3.14
CA ALA A 93 5.79 -16.93 3.16
C ALA A 93 5.01 -16.58 1.89
N ASP A 94 3.91 -17.29 1.68
CA ASP A 94 3.09 -17.22 0.46
C ASP A 94 1.59 -17.10 0.79
N SER A 95 1.27 -16.63 1.99
CA SER A 95 -0.11 -16.59 2.48
C SER A 95 -0.95 -15.53 1.79
N VAL A 96 -2.16 -15.92 1.40
CA VAL A 96 -3.22 -15.03 0.92
C VAL A 96 -4.51 -15.37 1.66
N SER A 97 -5.17 -14.36 2.23
CA SER A 97 -6.44 -14.49 2.95
C SER A 97 -7.52 -13.65 2.29
N VAL A 98 -8.70 -14.21 2.12
CA VAL A 98 -9.92 -13.48 1.75
C VAL A 98 -10.73 -13.21 3.00
N ILE A 99 -11.07 -11.96 3.23
CA ILE A 99 -11.83 -11.52 4.39
C ILE A 99 -13.23 -11.10 3.94
N ASP A 100 -14.25 -11.68 4.57
CA ASP A 100 -15.64 -11.24 4.43
C ASP A 100 -15.87 -10.03 5.36
N LEU A 101 -16.17 -8.89 4.74
CA LEU A 101 -16.47 -7.61 5.36
C LEU A 101 -17.96 -7.24 5.24
N SER A 102 -18.84 -8.18 4.89
CA SER A 102 -20.29 -7.93 4.77
C SER A 102 -20.89 -7.39 6.07
N ARG A 103 -20.26 -7.69 7.19
CA ARG A 103 -20.48 -7.10 8.51
C ARG A 103 -19.14 -6.55 9.03
N PRO A 104 -18.79 -5.27 8.77
CA PRO A 104 -17.47 -4.72 9.08
C PRO A 104 -17.10 -4.77 10.57
N ALA A 105 -18.08 -4.75 11.47
CA ALA A 105 -17.87 -4.90 12.92
C ALA A 105 -17.71 -6.37 13.38
N ALA A 106 -17.91 -7.34 12.47
CA ALA A 106 -17.74 -8.77 12.73
C ALA A 106 -17.15 -9.47 11.48
N PRO A 107 -15.94 -9.07 11.04
CA PRO A 107 -15.27 -9.63 9.89
C PRO A 107 -14.89 -11.09 10.15
N ARG A 108 -14.72 -11.88 9.07
CA ARG A 108 -14.28 -13.27 9.18
C ARG A 108 -13.37 -13.65 8.01
N VAL A 109 -12.48 -14.59 8.23
CA VAL A 109 -11.73 -15.21 7.15
C VAL A 109 -12.67 -16.11 6.35
N ALA A 110 -12.90 -15.75 5.09
CA ALA A 110 -13.72 -16.51 4.16
C ALA A 110 -12.92 -17.61 3.45
N GLN A 111 -11.61 -17.39 3.26
CA GLN A 111 -10.70 -18.32 2.59
C GLN A 111 -9.26 -18.01 2.95
N SER A 112 -8.45 -19.09 3.08
CA SER A 112 -6.99 -19.00 3.12
C SER A 112 -6.42 -19.85 1.98
N LEU A 113 -5.43 -19.31 1.27
CA LEU A 113 -4.77 -20.00 0.15
C LEU A 113 -3.31 -19.52 0.04
N ARG A 114 -2.60 -20.07 -0.94
CA ARG A 114 -1.20 -19.76 -1.19
C ARG A 114 -1.01 -19.07 -2.53
N ALA A 115 -0.07 -18.14 -2.57
CA ALA A 115 0.49 -17.53 -3.78
C ALA A 115 1.90 -18.10 -4.04
N GLY A 116 2.82 -17.28 -4.49
CA GLY A 116 4.26 -17.60 -4.51
C GLY A 116 4.98 -17.04 -3.29
N ALA A 117 6.19 -17.48 -3.03
CA ALA A 117 7.02 -17.04 -1.92
C ALA A 117 7.24 -15.52 -1.93
N GLY A 118 7.18 -14.88 -0.76
CA GLY A 118 7.29 -13.44 -0.61
C GLY A 118 6.04 -12.69 -1.11
N ALA A 119 4.83 -13.23 -0.87
CA ALA A 119 3.57 -12.58 -1.28
C ALA A 119 3.46 -11.16 -0.69
N ALA A 120 3.53 -10.14 -1.53
CA ALA A 120 3.61 -8.73 -1.15
C ALA A 120 2.42 -7.91 -1.69
N GLY A 121 2.60 -7.16 -2.79
CA GLY A 121 1.56 -6.31 -3.34
C GLY A 121 0.37 -7.09 -3.92
N VAL A 122 -0.85 -6.61 -3.65
CA VAL A 122 -2.11 -7.20 -4.10
C VAL A 122 -2.92 -6.16 -4.88
N ALA A 123 -3.44 -6.53 -6.04
CA ALA A 123 -4.39 -5.71 -6.77
C ALA A 123 -5.61 -6.51 -7.22
N ILE A 124 -6.79 -5.89 -7.11
CA ILE A 124 -8.04 -6.37 -7.70
C ILE A 124 -8.31 -5.54 -8.96
N ASN A 125 -8.67 -6.20 -10.07
CA ASN A 125 -8.99 -5.48 -11.30
C ASN A 125 -10.28 -4.65 -11.14
N PRO A 126 -10.51 -3.60 -11.97
CA PRO A 126 -11.70 -2.75 -11.87
C PRO A 126 -13.02 -3.50 -11.96
N ALA A 127 -13.08 -4.61 -12.68
CA ALA A 127 -14.27 -5.46 -12.78
C ALA A 127 -14.54 -6.30 -11.51
N GLY A 128 -13.58 -6.37 -10.56
CA GLY A 128 -13.71 -7.18 -9.35
C GLY A 128 -13.69 -8.69 -9.59
N THR A 129 -13.11 -9.14 -10.70
CA THR A 129 -13.11 -10.54 -11.14
C THR A 129 -11.74 -11.20 -11.14
N LEU A 130 -10.68 -10.42 -11.01
CA LEU A 130 -9.29 -10.88 -11.09
C LEU A 130 -8.46 -10.25 -9.98
N VAL A 131 -7.59 -11.06 -9.38
CA VAL A 131 -6.61 -10.63 -8.38
C VAL A 131 -5.22 -11.03 -8.84
N LEU A 132 -4.29 -10.09 -8.76
CA LEU A 132 -2.86 -10.32 -8.94
C LEU A 132 -2.15 -10.17 -7.60
N VAL A 133 -1.18 -11.04 -7.33
CA VAL A 133 -0.30 -10.97 -6.17
C VAL A 133 1.13 -11.00 -6.65
N ALA A 134 1.92 -9.98 -6.30
CA ALA A 134 3.36 -9.94 -6.56
C ALA A 134 4.08 -10.83 -5.55
N ASN A 135 4.88 -11.79 -6.02
CA ASN A 135 5.61 -12.75 -5.20
C ASN A 135 7.10 -12.40 -5.24
N MET A 136 7.52 -11.64 -4.27
CA MET A 136 8.81 -10.94 -4.22
C MET A 136 10.01 -11.90 -4.25
N ASP A 137 9.92 -13.01 -3.52
CA ASP A 137 11.03 -13.96 -3.38
C ASP A 137 10.96 -15.08 -4.43
N ALA A 138 9.81 -15.26 -5.09
CA ALA A 138 9.61 -16.23 -6.16
C ALA A 138 9.78 -15.66 -7.57
N ASP A 139 10.12 -14.36 -7.71
CA ASP A 139 10.20 -13.70 -9.03
C ASP A 139 8.99 -13.99 -9.91
N SER A 140 7.78 -13.89 -9.35
CA SER A 140 6.56 -14.28 -10.07
C SER A 140 5.35 -13.44 -9.68
N VAL A 141 4.28 -13.59 -10.45
CA VAL A 141 2.96 -13.01 -10.14
C VAL A 141 1.93 -14.12 -10.13
N SER A 142 1.23 -14.29 -9.02
CA SER A 142 0.09 -15.20 -8.92
C SER A 142 -1.18 -14.55 -9.48
N VAL A 143 -1.94 -15.30 -10.26
CA VAL A 143 -3.19 -14.88 -10.91
C VAL A 143 -4.34 -15.68 -10.33
N PHE A 144 -5.34 -15.00 -9.78
CA PHE A 144 -6.54 -15.62 -9.23
C PHE A 144 -7.79 -15.00 -9.85
N ALA A 145 -8.76 -15.85 -10.23
CA ALA A 145 -10.11 -15.38 -10.49
C ALA A 145 -10.81 -15.11 -9.15
N LEU A 146 -11.55 -14.00 -9.08
CA LEU A 146 -12.37 -13.61 -7.93
C LEU A 146 -13.85 -13.70 -8.30
N ALA A 147 -14.60 -14.50 -7.58
CA ALA A 147 -16.05 -14.63 -7.75
C ALA A 147 -16.71 -14.86 -6.38
N LYS A 148 -17.75 -14.09 -6.07
CA LYS A 148 -18.55 -14.23 -4.83
C LYS A 148 -17.69 -14.28 -3.57
N GLY A 149 -16.64 -13.45 -3.51
CA GLY A 149 -15.71 -13.39 -2.38
C GLY A 149 -14.78 -14.61 -2.24
N ARG A 150 -14.57 -15.39 -3.30
CA ARG A 150 -13.66 -16.53 -3.32
C ARG A 150 -12.65 -16.41 -4.44
N LEU A 151 -11.41 -16.77 -4.15
CA LEU A 151 -10.32 -16.84 -5.11
C LEU A 151 -10.16 -18.27 -5.63
N THR A 152 -9.93 -18.38 -6.94
CA THR A 152 -9.54 -19.63 -7.61
C THR A 152 -8.24 -19.37 -8.37
N SER A 153 -7.18 -20.13 -8.09
CA SER A 153 -5.91 -20.02 -8.80
C SER A 153 -6.10 -20.27 -10.30
N ARG A 154 -5.48 -19.43 -11.14
CA ARG A 154 -5.50 -19.53 -12.60
C ARG A 154 -4.14 -19.82 -13.17
N ALA A 155 -3.14 -19.04 -12.74
CA ALA A 155 -1.78 -19.14 -13.25
C ALA A 155 -0.78 -18.58 -12.24
N THR A 156 0.48 -18.90 -12.44
CA THR A 156 1.63 -18.21 -11.88
C THR A 156 2.51 -17.76 -13.05
N LEU A 157 2.71 -16.46 -13.20
CA LEU A 157 3.58 -15.90 -14.22
C LEU A 157 4.99 -15.79 -13.67
N THR A 158 5.91 -16.58 -14.18
CA THR A 158 7.34 -16.45 -13.86
C THR A 158 7.88 -15.21 -14.58
N LEU A 159 8.58 -14.36 -13.85
CA LEU A 159 9.29 -13.20 -14.34
C LEU A 159 10.79 -13.51 -14.51
N ALA A 160 11.55 -12.56 -15.02
CA ALA A 160 12.99 -12.72 -15.11
C ALA A 160 13.61 -12.93 -13.71
N PRO A 161 14.63 -13.78 -13.56
CA PRO A 161 15.32 -13.98 -12.29
C PRO A 161 15.82 -12.67 -11.70
N LYS A 162 15.68 -12.51 -10.38
CA LYS A 162 16.05 -11.32 -9.61
C LYS A 162 15.21 -10.07 -9.95
N SER A 163 14.07 -10.22 -10.59
CA SER A 163 13.13 -9.11 -10.82
C SER A 163 12.52 -8.57 -9.52
N ARG A 164 12.37 -9.41 -8.50
CA ARG A 164 11.85 -9.05 -7.19
C ARG A 164 10.57 -8.20 -7.29
N PRO A 165 9.46 -8.74 -7.80
CA PRO A 165 8.21 -8.00 -7.92
C PRO A 165 7.67 -7.68 -6.52
N VAL A 166 7.38 -6.41 -6.25
CA VAL A 166 6.95 -5.95 -4.91
C VAL A 166 5.55 -5.37 -4.91
N ASP A 167 5.11 -4.77 -6.02
CA ASP A 167 3.78 -4.15 -6.14
C ASP A 167 3.16 -4.45 -7.50
N VAL A 168 1.84 -4.31 -7.60
CA VAL A 168 1.09 -4.50 -8.84
C VAL A 168 -0.13 -3.59 -8.89
N GLY A 169 -0.45 -3.06 -10.06
CA GLY A 169 -1.61 -2.21 -10.26
C GLY A 169 -2.23 -2.37 -11.64
N PHE A 170 -3.56 -2.34 -11.73
CA PHE A 170 -4.31 -2.36 -13.00
C PHE A 170 -4.56 -0.95 -13.51
N THR A 171 -4.56 -0.80 -14.83
CA THR A 171 -5.16 0.37 -15.49
C THR A 171 -6.67 0.38 -15.26
N PRO A 172 -7.34 1.56 -15.30
CA PRO A 172 -8.78 1.68 -15.04
C PRO A 172 -9.66 0.87 -16.00
N ASP A 173 -9.21 0.62 -17.22
CA ASP A 173 -9.92 -0.22 -18.19
C ASP A 173 -9.74 -1.73 -17.92
N GLY A 174 -8.87 -2.10 -16.98
CA GLY A 174 -8.58 -3.48 -16.59
C GLY A 174 -7.85 -4.31 -17.65
N ARG A 175 -7.43 -3.72 -18.78
CA ARG A 175 -6.78 -4.42 -19.89
C ARG A 175 -5.27 -4.54 -19.76
N THR A 176 -4.69 -3.73 -18.88
CA THR A 176 -3.25 -3.74 -18.59
C THR A 176 -3.03 -3.76 -17.08
N ALA A 177 -2.01 -4.48 -16.65
CA ALA A 177 -1.47 -4.34 -15.30
C ALA A 177 0.03 -4.02 -15.39
N TYR A 178 0.53 -3.34 -14.37
CA TYR A 178 1.95 -3.05 -14.23
C TYR A 178 2.46 -3.64 -12.92
N VAL A 179 3.59 -4.33 -12.99
CA VAL A 179 4.27 -4.92 -11.85
C VAL A 179 5.51 -4.10 -11.56
N VAL A 180 5.68 -3.67 -10.33
CA VAL A 180 6.90 -3.01 -9.87
C VAL A 180 7.96 -4.07 -9.61
N ALA A 181 8.91 -4.18 -10.52
CA ALA A 181 10.04 -5.09 -10.43
C ALA A 181 11.23 -4.37 -9.78
N GLN A 182 11.29 -4.40 -8.44
CA GLN A 182 12.27 -3.66 -7.64
C GLN A 182 13.70 -4.08 -7.95
N GLY A 183 13.92 -5.38 -8.21
CA GLY A 183 15.26 -5.92 -8.43
C GLY A 183 15.83 -5.59 -9.81
N SER A 184 15.00 -5.19 -10.76
CA SER A 184 15.39 -4.85 -12.13
C SER A 184 15.10 -3.40 -12.53
N ASP A 185 14.62 -2.56 -11.57
CA ASP A 185 14.33 -1.14 -11.76
C ASP A 185 13.35 -0.88 -12.93
N ARG A 186 12.27 -1.68 -12.99
CA ARG A 186 11.30 -1.63 -14.10
C ARG A 186 9.85 -1.71 -13.62
N LEU A 187 8.96 -1.14 -14.42
CA LEU A 187 7.56 -1.55 -14.48
C LEU A 187 7.42 -2.59 -15.59
N ILE A 188 7.09 -3.83 -15.21
CA ILE A 188 6.79 -4.90 -16.17
C ILE A 188 5.32 -4.76 -16.59
N ARG A 189 5.10 -4.71 -17.91
CA ARG A 189 3.77 -4.57 -18.47
C ARG A 189 3.13 -5.93 -18.72
N LEU A 190 1.91 -6.12 -18.22
CA LEU A 190 1.10 -7.32 -18.41
C LEU A 190 -0.17 -6.98 -19.21
N ALA A 191 -0.48 -7.76 -20.25
CA ALA A 191 -1.76 -7.72 -20.94
C ALA A 191 -2.77 -8.60 -20.20
N VAL A 192 -4.00 -8.09 -20.06
CA VAL A 192 -5.10 -8.73 -19.34
C VAL A 192 -6.31 -8.88 -20.27
N ALA A 193 -6.80 -10.10 -20.42
CA ALA A 193 -7.99 -10.44 -21.21
C ALA A 193 -8.83 -11.47 -20.45
N GLY A 194 -9.85 -11.01 -19.73
CA GLY A 194 -10.61 -11.85 -18.80
C GLY A 194 -9.71 -12.32 -17.64
N ASP A 195 -9.56 -13.63 -17.47
CA ASP A 195 -8.66 -14.24 -16.50
C ASP A 195 -7.29 -14.64 -17.09
N GLN A 196 -7.06 -14.34 -18.38
CA GLN A 196 -5.77 -14.55 -19.05
C GLN A 196 -4.87 -13.34 -18.84
N VAL A 197 -3.72 -13.57 -18.23
CA VAL A 197 -2.69 -12.56 -17.96
C VAL A 197 -1.37 -13.04 -18.56
N ARG A 198 -0.68 -12.17 -19.31
CA ARG A 198 0.58 -12.52 -19.96
C ARG A 198 1.51 -11.31 -20.06
N PRO A 199 2.83 -11.49 -20.12
CA PRO A 199 3.75 -10.41 -20.44
C PRO A 199 3.36 -9.77 -21.78
N ALA A 200 3.38 -8.42 -21.84
CA ALA A 200 3.00 -7.65 -23.02
C ALA A 200 4.20 -7.06 -23.75
N GLY A 201 5.39 -7.10 -23.13
CA GLY A 201 6.56 -6.36 -23.61
C GLY A 201 6.40 -4.85 -23.38
N GLY A 202 7.43 -4.09 -23.77
CA GLY A 202 7.43 -2.65 -23.56
C GLY A 202 7.54 -2.28 -22.08
N ASP A 203 8.36 -3.01 -21.32
CA ASP A 203 8.65 -2.73 -19.92
C ASP A 203 9.31 -1.35 -19.79
N ILE A 204 8.88 -0.60 -18.78
CA ILE A 204 9.30 0.79 -18.59
C ILE A 204 10.45 0.85 -17.60
N ALA A 205 11.61 1.39 -18.00
CA ALA A 205 12.69 1.70 -17.08
C ALA A 205 12.29 2.85 -16.16
N ILE A 206 12.50 2.65 -14.85
CA ILE A 206 12.18 3.63 -13.81
C ILE A 206 13.36 3.77 -12.85
N GLY A 207 13.28 4.69 -11.90
CA GLY A 207 14.38 4.95 -10.96
C GLY A 207 14.74 3.77 -10.07
N ALA A 208 15.86 3.90 -9.38
CA ALA A 208 16.46 2.82 -8.60
C ALA A 208 15.60 2.39 -7.41
N GLN A 209 15.41 1.09 -7.25
CA GLN A 209 14.60 0.45 -6.23
C GLN A 209 13.16 0.98 -6.19
N PRO A 210 12.40 0.84 -7.27
CA PRO A 210 11.00 1.20 -7.29
C PRO A 210 10.23 0.38 -6.26
N TYR A 211 9.20 0.97 -5.66
CA TYR A 211 8.56 0.35 -4.51
C TYR A 211 7.03 0.37 -4.59
N SER A 212 6.38 1.49 -4.35
CA SER A 212 4.93 1.62 -4.36
C SER A 212 4.44 2.26 -5.65
N LEU A 213 3.32 1.76 -6.19
CA LEU A 213 2.72 2.18 -7.47
C LEU A 213 1.30 2.69 -7.27
N THR A 214 0.98 3.82 -7.90
CA THR A 214 -0.41 4.24 -8.07
C THR A 214 -0.64 4.72 -9.52
N ILE A 215 -1.81 4.40 -10.09
CA ILE A 215 -2.17 4.74 -11.48
C ILE A 215 -3.34 5.71 -11.46
N ARG A 216 -3.28 6.76 -12.27
CA ARG A 216 -4.35 7.76 -12.39
C ARG A 216 -5.67 7.13 -12.85
N PRO A 217 -6.83 7.69 -12.41
CA PRO A 217 -8.14 7.25 -12.88
C PRO A 217 -8.33 7.34 -14.40
N GLN A 218 -7.57 8.21 -15.09
CA GLN A 218 -7.56 8.34 -16.55
C GLN A 218 -6.73 7.26 -17.24
N GLY A 219 -5.90 6.52 -16.50
CA GLY A 219 -5.06 5.43 -17.03
C GLY A 219 -3.89 5.89 -17.90
N ASP A 220 -3.59 7.17 -17.92
CA ASP A 220 -2.53 7.75 -18.76
C ASP A 220 -1.20 7.91 -18.03
N MET A 221 -1.25 8.07 -16.71
CA MET A 221 -0.08 8.31 -15.86
C MET A 221 -0.01 7.34 -14.69
N ALA A 222 1.20 7.00 -14.28
CA ALA A 222 1.48 6.31 -13.03
C ALA A 222 2.53 7.08 -12.22
N TYR A 223 2.49 6.90 -10.91
CA TYR A 223 3.47 7.42 -9.98
C TYR A 223 4.06 6.26 -9.20
N VAL A 224 5.40 6.24 -9.11
CA VAL A 224 6.14 5.16 -8.47
C VAL A 224 7.14 5.75 -7.48
N SER A 225 7.08 5.34 -6.22
CA SER A 225 8.13 5.72 -5.27
C SER A 225 9.41 4.94 -5.56
N HIS A 226 10.54 5.60 -5.41
CA HIS A 226 11.88 5.02 -5.55
C HIS A 226 12.64 5.20 -4.24
N LEU A 227 13.18 4.12 -3.69
CA LEU A 227 13.88 4.18 -2.40
C LEU A 227 15.28 4.82 -2.48
N GLY A 228 15.74 5.21 -3.67
CA GLY A 228 17.01 5.92 -3.88
C GLY A 228 18.24 5.03 -4.07
N GLY A 229 18.04 3.73 -4.24
CA GLY A 229 19.12 2.75 -4.45
C GLY A 229 19.49 2.02 -3.17
N ARG A 230 20.08 0.83 -3.35
CA ARG A 230 20.57 0.02 -2.23
C ARG A 230 21.58 0.83 -1.44
N ALA A 231 21.41 0.89 -0.12
CA ALA A 231 22.34 1.59 0.74
C ALA A 231 23.77 1.15 0.40
N PRO A 232 24.65 2.06 -0.02
CA PRO A 232 26.05 1.73 0.00
C PRO A 232 26.41 1.50 1.46
N SER A 233 27.43 0.68 1.69
CA SER A 233 28.05 0.49 2.98
C SER A 233 27.96 1.76 3.84
N ALA A 234 27.91 1.62 5.15
CA ALA A 234 27.73 2.63 6.20
C ALA A 234 28.47 3.98 6.04
N VAL A 235 29.30 4.12 5.04
CA VAL A 235 30.16 5.28 4.78
C VAL A 235 29.46 6.43 4.03
N ARG A 236 28.32 6.20 3.34
CA ARG A 236 27.72 7.26 2.47
C ARG A 236 26.29 7.69 2.86
N GLY A 237 25.70 7.09 3.86
CA GLY A 237 24.30 7.36 4.23
C GLY A 237 23.27 6.92 3.18
N PRO A 238 21.97 6.94 3.51
CA PRO A 238 20.91 6.58 2.58
C PRO A 238 20.84 7.62 1.45
N LYS A 239 20.68 7.16 0.21
CA LYS A 239 20.43 8.05 -0.92
C LYS A 239 19.02 8.62 -0.83
N PRO A 240 18.80 9.87 -1.23
CA PRO A 240 17.46 10.41 -1.39
C PRO A 240 16.63 9.55 -2.34
N GLY A 241 15.38 9.35 -2.00
CA GLY A 241 14.39 8.74 -2.86
C GLY A 241 13.58 9.79 -3.61
N ALA A 242 12.74 9.33 -4.53
CA ALA A 242 11.94 10.18 -5.39
C ALA A 242 10.59 9.53 -5.72
N ILE A 243 9.70 10.32 -6.32
CA ILE A 243 8.52 9.82 -7.01
C ILE A 243 8.76 9.96 -8.51
N GLY A 244 8.87 8.84 -9.23
CA GLY A 244 8.90 8.82 -10.68
C GLY A 244 7.52 9.06 -11.27
N ILE A 245 7.47 9.86 -12.32
CA ILE A 245 6.27 10.21 -13.08
C ILE A 245 6.35 9.48 -14.41
N VAL A 246 5.44 8.54 -14.64
CA VAL A 246 5.45 7.64 -15.80
C VAL A 246 4.27 7.95 -16.71
N ASP A 247 4.56 8.27 -17.97
CA ASP A 247 3.55 8.31 -19.03
C ASP A 247 3.34 6.89 -19.56
N LEU A 248 2.18 6.32 -19.26
CA LEU A 248 1.83 4.95 -19.64
C LEU A 248 1.52 4.79 -21.13
N ARG A 249 1.11 5.88 -21.80
CA ARG A 249 0.86 5.89 -23.25
C ARG A 249 2.17 5.96 -24.02
N ALA A 250 3.08 6.84 -23.59
CA ALA A 250 4.42 6.94 -24.16
C ALA A 250 5.34 5.79 -23.76
N GLY A 251 4.97 5.01 -22.72
CA GLY A 251 5.75 3.88 -22.22
C GLY A 251 7.11 4.28 -21.62
N ARG A 252 7.19 5.44 -20.96
CA ARG A 252 8.45 5.93 -20.39
C ARG A 252 8.24 6.83 -19.16
N MET A 253 9.25 6.91 -18.33
CA MET A 253 9.33 7.93 -17.29
C MET A 253 9.53 9.31 -17.93
N VAL A 254 8.76 10.30 -17.50
CA VAL A 254 8.76 11.66 -18.04
C VAL A 254 9.26 12.72 -17.06
N GLY A 255 9.43 12.34 -15.79
CA GLY A 255 9.94 13.22 -14.75
C GLY A 255 10.07 12.50 -13.41
N GLN A 256 10.58 13.19 -12.42
CA GLN A 256 10.60 12.77 -11.02
C GLN A 256 10.53 13.94 -10.08
N VAL A 257 10.15 13.69 -8.83
CA VAL A 257 10.17 14.67 -7.74
C VAL A 257 10.91 14.05 -6.55
N ASP A 258 11.95 14.69 -6.10
CA ASP A 258 12.71 14.27 -4.92
C ASP A 258 11.86 14.42 -3.66
N THR A 259 11.86 13.41 -2.79
CA THR A 259 10.99 13.36 -1.60
C THR A 259 11.74 13.19 -0.29
N GLY A 260 13.07 13.07 -0.35
CA GLY A 260 13.87 12.73 0.82
C GLY A 260 14.11 11.23 0.98
N ILE A 261 14.40 10.79 2.20
CA ILE A 261 14.90 9.42 2.47
C ILE A 261 13.74 8.44 2.58
N THR A 262 13.76 7.42 1.73
CA THR A 262 12.85 6.26 1.77
C THR A 262 11.37 6.65 1.67
N PRO A 263 10.88 7.09 0.48
CA PRO A 263 9.45 7.22 0.24
C PRO A 263 8.80 5.82 0.13
N GLU A 264 8.12 5.40 1.18
CA GLU A 264 7.52 4.08 1.30
C GLU A 264 6.25 3.92 0.46
N HIS A 265 5.45 4.97 0.37
CA HIS A 265 4.13 4.91 -0.25
C HIS A 265 3.83 6.11 -1.11
N VAL A 266 3.11 5.84 -2.19
CA VAL A 266 2.42 6.84 -3.01
C VAL A 266 0.97 6.41 -3.23
N GLY A 267 0.02 7.27 -2.86
CA GLY A 267 -1.40 6.99 -3.00
C GLY A 267 -2.17 8.17 -3.56
N LEU A 268 -2.81 8.00 -4.72
CA LEU A 268 -3.69 9.03 -5.28
C LEU A 268 -4.95 9.18 -4.43
N SER A 269 -5.40 10.41 -4.30
CA SER A 269 -6.73 10.71 -3.78
C SER A 269 -7.81 10.12 -4.70
N PRO A 270 -9.02 9.84 -4.21
CA PRO A 270 -10.06 9.15 -4.97
C PRO A 270 -10.38 9.76 -6.34
N ARG A 271 -10.33 11.09 -6.46
CA ARG A 271 -10.55 11.80 -7.73
C ARG A 271 -9.27 12.05 -8.52
N GLY A 272 -8.11 11.57 -8.04
CA GLY A 272 -6.81 11.75 -8.69
C GLY A 272 -6.29 13.19 -8.71
N ARG A 273 -6.85 14.09 -7.88
CA ARG A 273 -6.43 15.50 -7.80
C ARG A 273 -5.17 15.69 -6.98
N TYR A 274 -4.96 14.82 -6.01
CA TYR A 274 -3.85 14.85 -5.08
C TYR A 274 -3.15 13.50 -5.03
N LEU A 275 -1.89 13.53 -4.61
CA LEU A 275 -1.10 12.34 -4.32
C LEU A 275 -0.50 12.53 -2.93
N ALA A 276 -0.73 11.56 -2.04
CA ALA A 276 -0.07 11.47 -0.75
C ALA A 276 1.18 10.60 -0.87
N ALA A 277 2.29 11.07 -0.34
CA ALA A 277 3.51 10.31 -0.17
C ALA A 277 3.82 10.17 1.33
N VAL A 278 4.11 8.93 1.76
CA VAL A 278 4.63 8.64 3.10
C VAL A 278 6.12 8.42 2.98
N VAL A 279 6.90 9.25 3.65
CA VAL A 279 8.37 9.25 3.59
C VAL A 279 8.93 8.92 4.97
N GLN A 280 9.82 7.94 5.06
CA GLN A 280 10.43 7.59 6.36
C GLN A 280 11.36 8.68 6.89
N ASN A 281 11.92 9.54 6.03
CA ASN A 281 12.74 10.70 6.40
C ASN A 281 13.93 10.36 7.32
N GLY A 282 14.46 9.15 7.21
CA GLY A 282 15.54 8.67 8.08
C GLY A 282 15.08 8.19 9.47
N SER A 283 13.77 8.15 9.75
CA SER A 283 13.23 7.75 11.07
C SER A 283 13.46 6.27 11.42
N THR A 284 13.91 5.46 10.45
CA THR A 284 14.28 4.05 10.64
C THR A 284 15.78 3.84 10.86
N LEU A 285 16.57 4.89 10.76
CA LEU A 285 18.01 4.83 10.99
C LEU A 285 18.32 4.73 12.50
N ALA A 286 19.55 4.36 12.83
CA ALA A 286 20.07 4.44 14.19
C ALA A 286 20.11 5.90 14.64
N ALA A 287 19.87 6.14 15.94
CA ALA A 287 19.73 7.51 16.48
C ALA A 287 21.01 8.36 16.36
N ASP A 288 22.16 7.73 16.25
CA ASP A 288 23.48 8.36 16.06
C ASP A 288 23.84 8.59 14.56
N ALA A 289 23.01 8.12 13.62
CA ALA A 289 23.26 8.33 12.22
C ALA A 289 23.02 9.79 11.82
N PRO A 290 23.90 10.41 11.02
CA PRO A 290 23.77 11.85 10.63
C PRO A 290 22.45 12.20 9.96
N ALA A 291 21.85 11.25 9.25
CA ALA A 291 20.57 11.42 8.55
C ALA A 291 19.36 11.02 9.39
N TYR A 292 19.55 10.64 10.66
CA TYR A 292 18.45 10.29 11.55
C TYR A 292 17.51 11.49 11.80
N ARG A 293 16.23 11.20 11.79
CA ARG A 293 15.16 12.08 12.26
C ARG A 293 14.23 11.26 13.14
N ASP A 294 13.62 11.87 14.13
CA ASP A 294 12.69 11.21 15.07
C ASP A 294 11.27 11.05 14.51
N HIS A 295 11.03 11.53 13.28
CA HIS A 295 9.74 11.51 12.62
C HIS A 295 9.89 11.23 11.12
N GLY A 296 8.82 10.66 10.53
CA GLY A 296 8.61 10.61 9.09
C GLY A 296 7.84 11.83 8.58
N LEU A 297 7.48 11.81 7.30
CA LEU A 297 6.70 12.88 6.67
C LEU A 297 5.50 12.31 5.91
N LEU A 298 4.38 13.01 6.00
CA LEU A 298 3.28 12.93 5.05
C LEU A 298 3.35 14.15 4.16
N ILE A 299 3.57 13.96 2.86
CA ILE A 299 3.63 15.04 1.87
C ILE A 299 2.45 14.87 0.91
N VAL A 300 1.71 15.94 0.67
CA VAL A 300 0.64 15.96 -0.32
C VAL A 300 1.04 16.82 -1.50
N TYR A 301 0.92 16.25 -2.69
CA TYR A 301 1.14 16.93 -3.96
C TYR A 301 -0.18 17.14 -4.69
N ARG A 302 -0.35 18.28 -5.33
CA ARG A 302 -1.39 18.46 -6.34
C ARG A 302 -0.91 17.89 -7.67
N VAL A 303 -1.74 17.07 -8.29
CA VAL A 303 -1.49 16.50 -9.63
C VAL A 303 -1.82 17.55 -10.67
N ALA A 304 -0.82 17.97 -11.47
CA ALA A 304 -0.93 19.00 -12.48
C ALA A 304 -0.38 18.51 -13.82
N GLY A 305 -1.21 17.80 -14.60
CA GLY A 305 -0.74 17.15 -15.83
C GLY A 305 0.33 16.09 -15.54
N ALA A 306 1.51 16.26 -16.11
CA ALA A 306 2.69 15.42 -15.88
C ALA A 306 3.58 15.94 -14.73
N ALA A 307 3.07 16.80 -13.85
CA ALA A 307 3.83 17.35 -12.74
C ALA A 307 3.14 17.08 -11.40
N LEU A 308 3.95 16.96 -10.35
CA LEU A 308 3.53 16.93 -8.95
C LEU A 308 3.99 18.23 -8.28
N VAL A 309 3.05 19.00 -7.77
CA VAL A 309 3.32 20.28 -7.09
C VAL A 309 3.06 20.08 -5.60
N PRO A 310 4.06 20.22 -4.70
CA PRO A 310 3.84 20.07 -3.26
C PRO A 310 2.87 21.15 -2.77
N VAL A 311 1.90 20.76 -1.94
CA VAL A 311 0.88 21.67 -1.39
C VAL A 311 0.80 21.63 0.13
N ALA A 312 1.15 20.51 0.76
CA ALA A 312 1.13 20.38 2.21
C ALA A 312 2.14 19.32 2.67
N GLU A 313 2.69 19.53 3.86
CA GLU A 313 3.57 18.58 4.54
C GLU A 313 3.25 18.59 6.03
N ALA A 314 3.33 17.41 6.67
CA ALA A 314 3.20 17.26 8.11
C ALA A 314 4.14 16.16 8.63
N PRO A 315 4.73 16.33 9.83
CA PRO A 315 5.46 15.26 10.49
C PRO A 315 4.52 14.12 10.89
N THR A 316 4.99 12.90 10.74
CA THR A 316 4.33 11.67 11.18
C THR A 316 5.17 10.97 12.25
N GLY A 317 4.67 9.89 12.83
CA GLY A 317 5.48 9.02 13.66
C GLY A 317 6.68 8.40 12.91
N ARG A 318 7.43 7.55 13.62
CA ARG A 318 8.56 6.81 13.05
C ARG A 318 8.11 5.58 12.29
N TRP A 319 8.87 5.22 11.24
CA TRP A 319 8.64 4.02 10.44
C TRP A 319 7.21 3.95 9.92
N CYS A 320 6.72 5.04 9.34
CA CYS A 320 5.40 5.02 8.73
C CYS A 320 5.45 4.36 7.35
N GLN A 321 4.39 3.61 7.03
CA GLN A 321 4.29 2.73 5.86
C GLN A 321 3.30 3.31 4.85
N GLY A 322 2.03 2.99 4.97
CA GLY A 322 0.98 3.32 4.02
C GLY A 322 0.09 4.46 4.45
N ALA A 323 -0.67 4.97 3.48
CA ALA A 323 -1.72 5.95 3.72
C ALA A 323 -3.00 5.60 2.94
N ALA A 324 -4.14 5.95 3.52
CA ALA A 324 -5.45 5.80 2.90
C ALA A 324 -6.22 7.13 2.94
N TRP A 325 -6.79 7.51 1.80
CA TRP A 325 -7.63 8.69 1.66
C TRP A 325 -9.09 8.40 2.05
N ARG A 326 -9.72 9.38 2.69
CA ARG A 326 -11.17 9.44 2.76
C ARG A 326 -11.75 9.77 1.38
N ALA A 327 -12.97 9.27 1.09
CA ALA A 327 -13.61 9.39 -0.22
C ALA A 327 -13.83 10.84 -0.68
N ASP A 328 -14.08 11.76 0.25
CA ASP A 328 -14.25 13.19 -0.01
C ASP A 328 -12.92 13.96 -0.12
N GLU A 329 -11.77 13.27 0.06
CA GLU A 329 -10.42 13.83 0.02
C GLU A 329 -10.09 14.80 1.15
N THR A 330 -10.88 14.82 2.23
CA THR A 330 -10.68 15.73 3.37
C THR A 330 -9.87 15.13 4.52
N ARG A 331 -9.52 13.84 4.43
CA ARG A 331 -8.76 13.14 5.48
C ARG A 331 -7.85 12.08 4.89
N ILE A 332 -6.70 11.92 5.54
CA ILE A 332 -5.71 10.88 5.26
C ILE A 332 -5.42 10.13 6.56
N VAL A 333 -5.40 8.80 6.50
CA VAL A 333 -4.95 7.95 7.60
C VAL A 333 -3.60 7.37 7.23
N VAL A 334 -2.61 7.48 8.11
CA VAL A 334 -1.22 7.03 7.93
C VAL A 334 -0.91 5.94 8.95
N GLN A 335 -0.24 4.89 8.51
CA GLN A 335 0.21 3.77 9.34
C GLN A 335 1.62 4.03 9.86
N CYS A 336 1.82 4.11 11.18
CA CYS A 336 3.12 4.32 11.81
C CYS A 336 3.53 3.09 12.64
N SER A 337 4.40 2.27 12.08
CA SER A 337 4.74 0.92 12.56
C SER A 337 5.55 0.94 13.84
N ALA A 338 6.41 1.94 14.08
CA ALA A 338 7.22 2.01 15.29
C ALA A 338 6.36 2.11 16.55
N ALA A 339 5.37 2.98 16.54
CA ALA A 339 4.45 3.20 17.67
C ALA A 339 3.23 2.27 17.62
N LYS A 340 3.08 1.45 16.57
CA LYS A 340 1.89 0.63 16.31
C LYS A 340 0.62 1.46 16.28
N GLN A 341 0.62 2.55 15.52
CA GLN A 341 -0.45 3.54 15.50
C GLN A 341 -0.96 3.80 14.08
N LEU A 342 -2.23 4.19 14.01
CA LEU A 342 -2.80 4.85 12.86
C LEU A 342 -3.00 6.32 13.22
N GLU A 343 -2.37 7.20 12.47
CA GLU A 343 -2.48 8.65 12.62
C GLU A 343 -3.42 9.19 11.55
N ALA A 344 -4.25 10.17 11.90
CA ALA A 344 -5.15 10.80 10.95
C ALA A 344 -4.81 12.29 10.79
N PHE A 345 -4.96 12.77 9.56
CA PHE A 345 -4.72 14.17 9.20
C PHE A 345 -5.94 14.70 8.44
N GLY A 346 -6.50 15.81 8.91
CA GLY A 346 -7.43 16.60 8.12
C GLY A 346 -6.70 17.28 6.97
N PHE A 347 -7.33 17.38 5.81
CA PHE A 347 -6.78 18.06 4.63
C PHE A 347 -7.84 18.97 3.99
N ASP A 348 -7.54 20.24 3.83
CA ASP A 348 -8.43 21.26 3.27
C ASP A 348 -8.09 21.67 1.83
N GLY A 349 -7.16 20.95 1.18
CA GLY A 349 -6.62 21.26 -0.14
C GLY A 349 -5.33 22.06 -0.12
N ARG A 350 -4.87 22.53 1.06
CA ARG A 350 -3.68 23.37 1.24
C ARG A 350 -2.85 23.01 2.47
N THR A 351 -3.51 22.54 3.53
CA THR A 351 -2.88 22.28 4.82
C THR A 351 -3.20 20.88 5.31
N LEU A 352 -2.28 20.28 6.07
CA LEU A 352 -2.47 19.05 6.81
C LEU A 352 -2.56 19.38 8.31
N THR A 353 -3.65 18.99 8.94
CA THR A 353 -3.87 19.20 10.38
C THR A 353 -3.97 17.84 11.08
N PRO A 354 -3.07 17.50 12.04
CA PRO A 354 -3.17 16.28 12.79
C PRO A 354 -4.50 16.16 13.55
N ASP A 355 -5.22 15.06 13.36
CA ASP A 355 -6.46 14.75 14.08
C ASP A 355 -6.16 13.74 15.21
N ARG A 356 -5.70 14.27 16.36
CA ARG A 356 -5.36 13.46 17.53
C ARG A 356 -6.54 12.68 18.09
N ALA A 357 -7.77 13.13 17.86
CA ALA A 357 -8.98 12.44 18.31
C ALA A 357 -9.29 11.17 17.50
N SER A 358 -8.65 11.02 16.35
CA SER A 358 -8.71 9.85 15.46
C SER A 358 -7.46 8.96 15.55
N LEU A 359 -6.58 9.18 16.54
CA LEU A 359 -5.42 8.30 16.79
C LEU A 359 -5.92 6.93 17.24
N ILE A 360 -5.46 5.87 16.57
CA ILE A 360 -5.78 4.48 16.92
C ILE A 360 -4.53 3.73 17.31
N GLN A 361 -4.50 3.18 18.54
CA GLN A 361 -3.45 2.30 19.02
C GLN A 361 -3.76 0.86 18.58
N LEU A 362 -2.74 0.14 18.08
CA LEU A 362 -2.82 -1.25 17.62
C LEU A 362 -1.90 -2.15 18.46
N ASP A 363 -2.20 -3.44 18.49
CA ASP A 363 -1.33 -4.42 19.14
C ASP A 363 -0.14 -4.86 18.26
N ALA A 364 -0.33 -4.82 16.94
CA ALA A 364 0.65 -5.21 15.94
C ALA A 364 1.05 -4.02 15.06
N ARG A 365 2.16 -4.13 14.32
CA ARG A 365 2.72 -3.05 13.50
C ARG A 365 1.96 -2.92 12.18
N PRO A 366 1.26 -1.80 11.90
CA PRO A 366 0.56 -1.63 10.65
C PRO A 366 1.55 -1.56 9.47
N GLY A 367 1.34 -2.38 8.44
CA GLY A 367 2.24 -2.54 7.30
C GLY A 367 1.59 -2.32 5.94
N ALA A 368 0.27 -2.48 5.82
CA ALA A 368 -0.45 -2.21 4.58
C ALA A 368 -1.86 -1.71 4.87
N ILE A 369 -2.36 -0.76 4.08
CA ILE A 369 -3.70 -0.19 4.24
C ILE A 369 -4.35 0.05 2.88
N ALA A 370 -5.64 -0.27 2.78
CA ALA A 370 -6.42 0.04 1.59
C ALA A 370 -7.86 0.44 1.94
N THR A 371 -8.45 1.24 1.06
CA THR A 371 -9.89 1.46 0.91
C THR A 371 -10.34 0.88 -0.43
N ALA A 372 -11.66 0.67 -0.60
CA ALA A 372 -12.19 0.37 -1.93
C ALA A 372 -11.88 1.52 -2.89
N ARG A 373 -11.35 1.20 -4.08
CA ARG A 373 -11.15 2.21 -5.12
C ARG A 373 -12.50 2.73 -5.59
N GLN A 374 -12.68 4.04 -5.53
CA GLN A 374 -13.81 4.73 -6.15
C GLN A 374 -13.34 5.20 -7.53
N ASN A 375 -14.05 4.81 -8.57
CA ASN A 375 -13.84 5.32 -9.93
C ASN A 375 -14.75 6.53 -10.17
#